data_932a1e1d18fc24650c5bd096399a5209
#
_entry.id   932a1e1d18fc24650c5bd096399a5209
#
_cell.length_a   1.000
_cell.length_b   1.000
_cell.length_c   1.000
_cell.angle_alpha   90.00
_cell.angle_beta   90.00
_cell.angle_gamma   90.00
#
_symmetry.space_group_name_H-M   'P 1'
#
loop_
_entity.id
_entity.type
_entity.pdbx_description
1 polymer ?
#
loop_
_entity_poly.entity_id
_entity_poly.type
_entity_poly.pdbx_seq_one_letter_code
_entity_poly.pdbx_strand_id
1 'polypeptide(L)'
;MMNMQIRMFVRQWTLAISMIAGISSYFILKWLPLGNDAHSLMLQGVHIVQPILIFLMLFLTFCRVHPSQLRLSRWQIWNLLLQTGMFLLLCLLLIIFPETSFRVEIEGALLCFICPTATAAVVVTSKLGGRAGTTTTYTLLINLCVAILVPLLVPAVHPQQGMTFTHAFCVVLSKVFPLLLCPIIAAELLRRISPSITSRLASYKDLPFHLWAIALALALAVTTRSLINSHVSVGVAAGVAVASLLACIIQFGIGRMAGSKYGDPISAAQSCGQKNTVFAIWMGYTFLTPVTSLAGGFYSIWHNVYNSWQLAQMKKKNTDAGAK
;
A
#
# COMPACT_ATOMS: atom_id res chain seq x y z
N MET A 1 34.36 -2.55 -7.41
CA MET A 1 33.39 -3.27 -8.24
C MET A 1 32.45 -4.16 -7.41
N MET A 2 32.91 -4.96 -6.46
CA MET A 2 32.10 -5.85 -5.61
C MET A 2 30.99 -5.11 -4.83
N ASN A 3 31.23 -3.92 -4.27
CA ASN A 3 30.22 -3.12 -3.57
C ASN A 3 29.07 -2.63 -4.47
N MET A 4 29.32 -2.41 -5.75
CA MET A 4 28.28 -1.93 -6.70
C MET A 4 27.39 -3.08 -7.16
N GLN A 5 27.93 -4.26 -7.40
CA GLN A 5 27.17 -5.46 -7.72
C GLN A 5 26.29 -5.92 -6.57
N ILE A 6 26.81 -5.91 -5.33
CA ILE A 6 26.04 -6.24 -4.14
C ILE A 6 24.89 -5.24 -3.94
N ARG A 7 25.15 -3.94 -4.10
CA ARG A 7 24.08 -2.91 -4.00
C ARG A 7 23.00 -3.10 -5.07
N MET A 8 23.38 -3.44 -6.31
CA MET A 8 22.40 -3.70 -7.38
C MET A 8 21.61 -4.96 -7.08
N PHE A 9 22.24 -6.03 -6.63
CA PHE A 9 21.58 -7.27 -6.24
C PHE A 9 20.59 -7.04 -5.10
N VAL A 10 21.00 -6.42 -4.00
CA VAL A 10 20.13 -6.10 -2.86
C VAL A 10 18.95 -5.26 -3.31
N ARG A 11 19.14 -4.25 -4.17
CA ARG A 11 18.05 -3.39 -4.67
C ARG A 11 17.06 -4.14 -5.56
N GLN A 12 17.53 -5.13 -6.33
CA GLN A 12 16.65 -5.98 -7.15
C GLN A 12 15.83 -6.95 -6.31
N TRP A 13 16.42 -7.49 -5.24
CA TRP A 13 15.82 -8.52 -4.39
C TRP A 13 15.24 -7.98 -3.09
N THR A 14 15.20 -6.67 -2.88
CA THR A 14 14.74 -6.05 -1.63
C THR A 14 13.35 -6.53 -1.21
N LEU A 15 12.40 -6.68 -2.16
CA LEU A 15 11.09 -7.21 -1.87
C LEU A 15 11.18 -8.62 -1.25
N ALA A 16 11.84 -9.54 -1.94
CA ALA A 16 11.99 -10.92 -1.48
C ALA A 16 12.77 -10.98 -0.15
N ILE A 17 13.84 -10.20 -0.03
CA ILE A 17 14.64 -10.11 1.20
C ILE A 17 13.77 -9.60 2.37
N SER A 18 13.00 -8.53 2.18
CA SER A 18 12.12 -7.99 3.23
C SER A 18 11.02 -8.97 3.61
N MET A 19 10.46 -9.71 2.64
CA MET A 19 9.46 -10.74 2.90
C MET A 19 10.04 -11.90 3.70
N ILE A 20 11.18 -12.43 3.26
CA ILE A 20 11.87 -13.53 3.97
C ILE A 20 12.31 -13.07 5.36
N ALA A 21 12.89 -11.87 5.50
CA ALA A 21 13.29 -11.33 6.79
C ALA A 21 12.09 -11.16 7.73
N GLY A 22 10.95 -10.68 7.26
CA GLY A 22 9.73 -10.54 8.05
C GLY A 22 9.20 -11.89 8.54
N ILE A 23 9.06 -12.85 7.64
CA ILE A 23 8.62 -14.21 7.97
C ILE A 23 9.60 -14.88 8.94
N SER A 24 10.90 -14.83 8.64
CA SER A 24 11.96 -15.44 9.46
C SER A 24 12.04 -14.80 10.85
N SER A 25 11.86 -13.47 10.96
CA SER A 25 11.90 -12.78 12.25
C SER A 25 10.82 -13.29 13.21
N TYR A 26 9.63 -13.62 12.71
CA TYR A 26 8.59 -14.23 13.52
C TYR A 26 9.05 -15.59 14.10
N PHE A 27 9.61 -16.48 13.28
CA PHE A 27 10.07 -17.78 13.75
C PHE A 27 11.26 -17.67 14.72
N ILE A 28 12.21 -16.77 14.42
CA ILE A 28 13.35 -16.51 15.30
C ILE A 28 12.86 -16.03 16.68
N LEU A 29 11.94 -15.05 16.71
CA LEU A 29 11.36 -14.54 17.95
C LEU A 29 10.57 -15.59 18.71
N LYS A 30 9.85 -16.48 18.00
CA LYS A 30 9.12 -17.59 18.61
C LYS A 30 10.03 -18.62 19.29
N TRP A 31 11.26 -18.79 18.79
CA TRP A 31 12.24 -19.76 19.32
C TRP A 31 13.13 -19.16 20.40
N LEU A 32 13.19 -17.84 20.51
CA LEU A 32 13.92 -17.19 21.60
C LEU A 32 13.18 -17.42 22.93
N PRO A 33 13.88 -17.77 24.02
CA PRO A 33 13.29 -18.00 25.34
C PRO A 33 12.94 -16.65 26.01
N LEU A 34 12.10 -15.87 25.32
CA LEU A 34 11.60 -14.57 25.81
C LEU A 34 10.31 -14.83 26.61
N GLY A 35 10.19 -14.17 27.77
CA GLY A 35 8.95 -14.20 28.55
C GLY A 35 7.78 -13.59 27.76
N ASN A 36 6.55 -13.95 28.16
CA ASN A 36 5.31 -13.44 27.54
C ASN A 36 5.25 -11.91 27.49
N ASP A 37 5.79 -11.24 28.50
CA ASP A 37 5.82 -9.77 28.57
C ASP A 37 6.72 -9.17 27.48
N ALA A 38 7.87 -9.78 27.21
CA ALA A 38 8.77 -9.33 26.13
C ALA A 38 8.12 -9.48 24.74
N HIS A 39 7.40 -10.60 24.51
CA HIS A 39 6.64 -10.80 23.27
C HIS A 39 5.52 -9.78 23.09
N SER A 40 4.78 -9.47 24.17
CA SER A 40 3.73 -8.47 24.13
C SER A 40 4.26 -7.07 23.87
N LEU A 41 5.37 -6.69 24.49
CA LEU A 41 6.04 -5.41 24.31
C LEU A 41 6.56 -5.23 22.87
N MET A 42 7.16 -6.28 22.29
CA MET A 42 7.62 -6.26 20.90
C MET A 42 6.46 -6.03 19.91
N LEU A 43 5.32 -6.68 20.13
CA LEU A 43 4.14 -6.46 19.30
C LEU A 43 3.58 -5.05 19.42
N GLN A 44 3.45 -4.54 20.64
CA GLN A 44 3.06 -3.15 20.86
C GLN A 44 4.02 -2.20 20.15
N GLY A 45 5.34 -2.48 20.19
CA GLY A 45 6.35 -1.74 19.44
C GLY A 45 6.08 -1.72 17.93
N VAL A 46 5.75 -2.87 17.33
CA VAL A 46 5.44 -2.94 15.90
C VAL A 46 4.16 -2.15 15.57
N HIS A 47 3.13 -2.24 16.40
CA HIS A 47 1.88 -1.48 16.20
C HIS A 47 2.09 0.03 16.24
N ILE A 48 3.10 0.53 16.97
CA ILE A 48 3.46 1.95 17.02
C ILE A 48 4.39 2.33 15.86
N VAL A 49 5.41 1.51 15.61
CA VAL A 49 6.47 1.82 14.62
C VAL A 49 5.90 1.79 13.19
N GLN A 50 5.00 0.88 12.88
CA GLN A 50 4.50 0.71 11.52
C GLN A 50 3.72 1.93 10.98
N PRO A 51 2.77 2.55 11.71
CA PRO A 51 2.17 3.81 11.28
C PRO A 51 3.18 4.96 11.13
N ILE A 52 4.19 5.03 12.00
CA ILE A 52 5.26 6.03 11.90
C ILE A 52 6.06 5.85 10.59
N LEU A 53 6.40 4.62 10.23
CA LEU A 53 7.09 4.34 8.97
C LEU A 53 6.24 4.70 7.75
N ILE A 54 4.93 4.40 7.78
CA ILE A 54 4.00 4.80 6.71
C ILE A 54 3.94 6.34 6.60
N PHE A 55 3.80 7.03 7.73
CA PHE A 55 3.80 8.49 7.78
C PHE A 55 5.08 9.07 7.19
N LEU A 56 6.25 8.59 7.61
CA LEU A 56 7.54 9.08 7.14
C LEU A 56 7.74 8.83 5.64
N MET A 57 7.32 7.68 5.12
CA MET A 57 7.37 7.38 3.69
C MET A 57 6.54 8.38 2.87
N LEU A 58 5.31 8.66 3.32
CA LEU A 58 4.43 9.63 2.69
C LEU A 58 5.00 11.05 2.80
N PHE A 59 5.42 11.45 3.98
CA PHE A 59 6.03 12.76 4.25
C PHE A 59 7.23 13.03 3.34
N LEU A 60 8.20 12.11 3.29
CA LEU A 60 9.37 12.23 2.43
C LEU A 60 9.02 12.28 0.94
N THR A 61 7.98 11.55 0.55
CA THR A 61 7.47 11.59 -0.83
C THR A 61 6.88 12.95 -1.16
N PHE A 62 6.05 13.50 -0.27
CA PHE A 62 5.44 14.83 -0.47
C PHE A 62 6.43 15.98 -0.35
N CYS A 63 7.53 15.83 0.40
CA CYS A 63 8.64 16.80 0.37
C CYS A 63 9.27 16.95 -1.03
N ARG A 64 9.23 15.88 -1.86
CA ARG A 64 9.78 15.88 -3.23
C ARG A 64 8.86 16.49 -4.27
N VAL A 65 7.58 16.54 -3.97
CA VAL A 65 6.56 17.00 -4.92
C VAL A 65 6.36 18.50 -4.75
N HIS A 66 6.62 19.27 -5.81
CA HIS A 66 6.28 20.68 -5.82
C HIS A 66 4.84 20.86 -6.30
N PRO A 67 4.01 21.71 -5.67
CA PRO A 67 2.61 21.94 -6.07
C PRO A 67 2.45 22.29 -7.56
N SER A 68 3.42 23.00 -8.16
CA SER A 68 3.43 23.34 -9.59
C SER A 68 3.55 22.11 -10.52
N GLN A 69 3.97 20.97 -10.00
CA GLN A 69 4.11 19.72 -10.76
C GLN A 69 2.82 18.90 -10.77
N LEU A 70 1.85 19.27 -9.94
CA LEU A 70 0.55 18.61 -9.90
C LEU A 70 -0.21 18.83 -11.21
N ARG A 71 -0.72 17.75 -11.78
CA ARG A 71 -1.43 17.77 -13.07
C ARG A 71 -2.74 17.02 -12.96
N LEU A 72 -3.84 17.71 -13.15
CA LEU A 72 -5.15 17.08 -13.27
C LEU A 72 -5.30 16.42 -14.64
N SER A 73 -5.93 15.25 -14.65
CA SER A 73 -6.27 14.51 -15.86
C SER A 73 -7.64 13.81 -15.68
N ARG A 74 -8.42 13.75 -16.74
CA ARG A 74 -9.78 13.16 -16.70
C ARG A 74 -9.77 11.67 -16.32
N TRP A 75 -8.71 10.93 -16.64
CA TRP A 75 -8.60 9.52 -16.26
C TRP A 75 -8.55 9.31 -14.73
N GLN A 76 -8.13 10.32 -13.97
CA GLN A 76 -8.09 10.26 -12.50
C GLN A 76 -9.51 10.08 -11.92
N ILE A 77 -10.50 10.72 -12.51
CA ILE A 77 -11.91 10.57 -12.12
C ILE A 77 -12.37 9.13 -12.32
N TRP A 78 -12.06 8.52 -13.47
CA TRP A 78 -12.43 7.14 -13.76
C TRP A 78 -11.77 6.14 -12.80
N ASN A 79 -10.50 6.35 -12.49
CA ASN A 79 -9.79 5.52 -11.53
C ASN A 79 -10.34 5.69 -10.10
N LEU A 80 -10.68 6.92 -9.69
CA LEU A 80 -11.35 7.16 -8.40
C LEU A 80 -12.71 6.46 -8.36
N LEU A 81 -13.54 6.61 -9.39
CA LEU A 81 -14.82 5.94 -9.47
C LEU A 81 -14.69 4.41 -9.42
N LEU A 82 -13.70 3.85 -10.11
CA LEU A 82 -13.43 2.42 -10.04
C LEU A 82 -13.07 1.99 -8.61
N GLN A 83 -12.07 2.64 -8.00
CA GLN A 83 -11.59 2.24 -6.68
C GLN A 83 -12.63 2.43 -5.60
N THR A 84 -13.22 3.63 -5.54
CA THR A 84 -14.23 3.95 -4.52
C THR A 84 -15.54 3.21 -4.78
N GLY A 85 -15.95 3.07 -6.04
CA GLY A 85 -17.16 2.34 -6.42
C GLY A 85 -17.06 0.85 -6.10
N MET A 86 -15.94 0.19 -6.42
CA MET A 86 -15.72 -1.21 -6.04
C MET A 86 -15.66 -1.38 -4.53
N PHE A 87 -15.01 -0.45 -3.81
CA PHE A 87 -15.00 -0.46 -2.35
C PHE A 87 -16.42 -0.34 -1.77
N LEU A 88 -17.22 0.62 -2.25
CA LEU A 88 -18.61 0.81 -1.84
C LEU A 88 -19.47 -0.43 -2.13
N LEU A 89 -19.31 -1.01 -3.32
CA LEU A 89 -20.02 -2.22 -3.72
C LEU A 89 -19.71 -3.39 -2.79
N LEU A 90 -18.44 -3.61 -2.49
CA LEU A 90 -18.02 -4.70 -1.60
C LEU A 90 -18.43 -4.44 -0.14
N CYS A 91 -18.41 -3.19 0.33
CA CYS A 91 -18.98 -2.82 1.62
C CYS A 91 -20.48 -3.13 1.69
N LEU A 92 -21.24 -2.73 0.68
CA LEU A 92 -22.67 -2.97 0.59
C LEU A 92 -22.97 -4.49 0.58
N LEU A 93 -22.18 -5.26 -0.17
CA LEU A 93 -22.31 -6.73 -0.21
C LEU A 93 -22.11 -7.34 1.19
N LEU A 94 -21.10 -6.90 1.93
CA LEU A 94 -20.82 -7.41 3.28
C LEU A 94 -21.85 -6.94 4.34
N ILE A 95 -22.46 -5.78 4.14
CA ILE A 95 -23.55 -5.29 5.01
C ILE A 95 -24.84 -6.07 4.77
N ILE A 96 -25.16 -6.37 3.50
CA ILE A 96 -26.38 -7.11 3.13
C ILE A 96 -26.24 -8.60 3.47
N PHE A 97 -25.05 -9.18 3.27
CA PHE A 97 -24.78 -10.59 3.49
C PHE A 97 -23.67 -10.80 4.54
N PRO A 98 -23.92 -10.45 5.82
CA PRO A 98 -22.87 -10.47 6.86
C PRO A 98 -22.34 -11.89 7.15
N GLU A 99 -23.15 -12.92 6.98
CA GLU A 99 -22.82 -14.33 7.26
C GLU A 99 -22.32 -15.10 6.03
N THR A 100 -21.86 -14.38 4.97
CA THR A 100 -21.35 -15.06 3.77
C THR A 100 -20.10 -15.90 4.08
N SER A 101 -20.02 -17.10 3.51
CA SER A 101 -18.85 -17.98 3.63
C SER A 101 -17.58 -17.41 3.02
N PHE A 102 -17.71 -16.44 2.11
CA PHE A 102 -16.60 -15.75 1.44
C PHE A 102 -16.24 -14.40 2.06
N ARG A 103 -16.66 -14.18 3.32
CA ARG A 103 -16.47 -12.89 4.00
C ARG A 103 -15.03 -12.40 3.97
N VAL A 104 -14.08 -13.27 4.30
CA VAL A 104 -12.65 -12.92 4.40
C VAL A 104 -12.07 -12.56 3.04
N GLU A 105 -12.44 -13.29 1.98
CA GLU A 105 -12.02 -13.03 0.61
C GLU A 105 -12.57 -11.69 0.09
N ILE A 106 -13.84 -11.39 0.40
CA ILE A 106 -14.49 -10.13 0.04
C ILE A 106 -13.86 -8.97 0.80
N GLU A 107 -13.60 -9.09 2.11
CA GLU A 107 -12.87 -8.12 2.90
C GLU A 107 -11.45 -7.91 2.35
N GLY A 108 -10.78 -8.99 1.90
CA GLY A 108 -9.48 -8.92 1.25
C GLY A 108 -9.50 -8.14 -0.05
N ALA A 109 -10.49 -8.37 -0.91
CA ALA A 109 -10.71 -7.61 -2.14
C ALA A 109 -11.02 -6.13 -1.84
N LEU A 110 -11.94 -5.87 -0.90
CA LEU A 110 -12.28 -4.54 -0.41
C LEU A 110 -11.05 -3.75 0.02
N LEU A 111 -10.18 -4.37 0.82
CA LEU A 111 -8.92 -3.81 1.26
C LEU A 111 -7.99 -3.47 0.08
N CYS A 112 -7.88 -4.36 -0.91
CA CYS A 112 -7.08 -4.14 -2.11
C CYS A 112 -7.61 -2.98 -2.97
N PHE A 113 -8.93 -2.81 -3.09
CA PHE A 113 -9.51 -1.70 -3.86
C PHE A 113 -9.31 -0.36 -3.17
N ILE A 114 -9.62 -0.25 -1.88
CA ILE A 114 -9.56 1.04 -1.18
C ILE A 114 -8.13 1.48 -0.87
N CYS A 115 -7.18 0.56 -0.80
CA CYS A 115 -5.79 0.89 -0.50
C CYS A 115 -5.26 2.02 -1.40
N PRO A 116 -4.64 3.07 -0.84
CA PRO A 116 -4.14 4.19 -1.62
C PRO A 116 -2.95 3.80 -2.48
N THR A 117 -2.61 4.65 -3.44
CA THR A 117 -1.46 4.47 -4.33
C THR A 117 -0.14 4.45 -3.55
N ALA A 118 0.75 3.52 -3.90
CA ALA A 118 2.08 3.45 -3.30
C ALA A 118 2.92 4.69 -3.66
N THR A 119 3.76 5.12 -2.72
CA THR A 119 4.74 6.19 -2.97
C THR A 119 5.72 5.85 -4.10
N ALA A 120 6.02 4.56 -4.29
CA ALA A 120 6.87 4.08 -5.37
C ALA A 120 6.23 4.19 -6.77
N ALA A 121 4.90 4.32 -6.87
CA ALA A 121 4.20 4.41 -8.15
C ALA A 121 4.70 5.56 -9.02
N VAL A 122 4.99 6.72 -8.42
CA VAL A 122 5.53 7.89 -9.13
C VAL A 122 6.87 7.58 -9.80
N VAL A 123 7.74 6.87 -9.08
CA VAL A 123 9.07 6.48 -9.58
C VAL A 123 8.96 5.43 -10.70
N VAL A 124 8.10 4.43 -10.51
CA VAL A 124 7.86 3.39 -11.52
C VAL A 124 7.24 3.99 -12.77
N THR A 125 6.24 4.87 -12.61
CA THR A 125 5.63 5.63 -13.72
C THR A 125 6.68 6.37 -14.54
N SER A 126 7.56 7.11 -13.90
CA SER A 126 8.64 7.85 -14.59
C SER A 126 9.58 6.92 -15.35
N LYS A 127 9.96 5.78 -14.75
CA LYS A 127 10.84 4.80 -15.40
C LYS A 127 10.19 4.12 -16.60
N LEU A 128 8.87 4.00 -16.59
CA LEU A 128 8.09 3.45 -17.71
C LEU A 128 7.73 4.49 -18.77
N GLY A 129 8.18 5.75 -18.63
CA GLY A 129 7.90 6.83 -19.57
C GLY A 129 6.52 7.50 -19.39
N GLY A 130 5.86 7.29 -18.24
CA GLY A 130 4.62 7.97 -17.88
C GLY A 130 4.84 9.33 -17.22
N ARG A 131 3.76 10.01 -16.87
CA ARG A 131 3.75 11.36 -16.30
C ARG A 131 3.70 11.32 -14.77
N ALA A 132 4.84 11.53 -14.11
CA ALA A 132 4.94 11.54 -12.65
C ALA A 132 3.96 12.52 -11.98
N GLY A 133 3.77 13.71 -12.56
CA GLY A 133 2.89 14.74 -12.00
C GLY A 133 1.42 14.28 -11.91
N THR A 134 0.88 13.61 -12.93
CA THR A 134 -0.49 13.08 -12.90
C THR A 134 -0.63 11.93 -11.89
N THR A 135 0.37 11.04 -11.78
CA THR A 135 0.40 9.97 -10.78
C THR A 135 0.43 10.54 -9.36
N THR A 136 1.23 11.59 -9.12
CA THR A 136 1.30 12.25 -7.80
C THR A 136 -0.02 12.90 -7.44
N THR A 137 -0.65 13.61 -8.39
CA THR A 137 -1.98 14.22 -8.17
C THR A 137 -2.99 13.16 -7.79
N TYR A 138 -3.00 12.02 -8.50
CA TYR A 138 -3.89 10.91 -8.16
C TYR A 138 -3.63 10.35 -6.76
N THR A 139 -2.36 10.23 -6.36
CA THR A 139 -1.98 9.78 -5.01
C THR A 139 -2.57 10.68 -3.93
N LEU A 140 -2.55 12.00 -4.13
CA LEU A 140 -3.19 12.95 -3.21
C LEU A 140 -4.71 12.76 -3.15
N LEU A 141 -5.35 12.66 -4.32
CA LEU A 141 -6.81 12.49 -4.41
C LEU A 141 -7.28 11.21 -3.74
N ILE A 142 -6.63 10.09 -4.01
CA ILE A 142 -7.02 8.81 -3.40
C ILE A 142 -6.75 8.77 -1.90
N ASN A 143 -5.66 9.38 -1.40
CA ASN A 143 -5.42 9.50 0.03
C ASN A 143 -6.55 10.25 0.74
N LEU A 144 -7.05 11.33 0.13
CA LEU A 144 -8.20 12.08 0.65
C LEU A 144 -9.48 11.21 0.67
N CYS A 145 -9.77 10.52 -0.43
CA CYS A 145 -10.91 9.60 -0.50
C CYS A 145 -10.84 8.51 0.57
N VAL A 146 -9.67 7.88 0.74
CA VAL A 146 -9.45 6.81 1.73
C VAL A 146 -9.60 7.35 3.16
N ALA A 147 -9.06 8.54 3.44
CA ALA A 147 -9.16 9.17 4.76
C ALA A 147 -10.61 9.49 5.18
N ILE A 148 -11.52 9.61 4.22
CA ILE A 148 -12.96 9.85 4.45
C ILE A 148 -13.73 8.52 4.44
N LEU A 149 -13.56 7.70 3.40
CA LEU A 149 -14.40 6.51 3.17
C LEU A 149 -14.11 5.38 4.15
N VAL A 150 -12.84 5.18 4.53
CA VAL A 150 -12.46 4.10 5.46
C VAL A 150 -13.09 4.30 6.84
N PRO A 151 -13.00 5.47 7.51
CA PRO A 151 -13.67 5.68 8.78
C PRO A 151 -15.19 5.54 8.71
N LEU A 152 -15.80 5.94 7.60
CA LEU A 152 -17.25 5.87 7.42
C LEU A 152 -17.77 4.44 7.23
N LEU A 153 -17.04 3.60 6.50
CA LEU A 153 -17.59 2.31 6.04
C LEU A 153 -17.00 1.10 6.74
N VAL A 154 -15.74 1.13 7.16
CA VAL A 154 -15.13 -0.02 7.85
C VAL A 154 -15.83 -0.37 9.16
N PRO A 155 -16.23 0.60 10.03
CA PRO A 155 -17.01 0.27 11.23
C PRO A 155 -18.40 -0.31 10.94
N ALA A 156 -19.00 0.01 9.78
CA ALA A 156 -20.29 -0.55 9.38
C ALA A 156 -20.15 -1.99 8.84
N VAL A 157 -19.06 -2.27 8.12
CA VAL A 157 -18.75 -3.60 7.57
C VAL A 157 -18.26 -4.55 8.65
N HIS A 158 -17.44 -4.05 9.59
CA HIS A 158 -16.83 -4.85 10.66
C HIS A 158 -17.12 -4.21 12.04
N PRO A 159 -18.38 -4.35 12.53
CA PRO A 159 -18.77 -3.80 13.82
C PRO A 159 -17.96 -4.45 14.95
N GLN A 160 -17.36 -3.63 15.81
CA GLN A 160 -16.66 -4.12 16.99
C GLN A 160 -17.65 -4.32 18.15
N GLN A 161 -17.61 -5.49 18.78
CA GLN A 161 -18.50 -5.79 19.90
C GLN A 161 -18.32 -4.77 21.04
N GLY A 162 -19.44 -4.27 21.55
CA GLY A 162 -19.45 -3.30 22.65
C GLY A 162 -19.12 -1.85 22.25
N MET A 163 -18.91 -1.54 20.96
CA MET A 163 -18.72 -0.17 20.49
C MET A 163 -19.92 0.34 19.70
N THR A 164 -20.29 1.60 19.93
CA THR A 164 -21.24 2.30 19.07
C THR A 164 -20.55 2.65 17.73
N PHE A 165 -21.34 2.79 16.66
CA PHE A 165 -20.82 3.22 15.36
C PHE A 165 -20.02 4.51 15.45
N THR A 166 -20.52 5.52 16.17
CA THR A 166 -19.84 6.81 16.34
C THR A 166 -18.48 6.66 17.00
N HIS A 167 -18.38 5.82 18.04
CA HIS A 167 -17.09 5.55 18.70
C HIS A 167 -16.11 4.86 17.75
N ALA A 168 -16.55 3.80 17.06
CA ALA A 168 -15.73 3.09 16.09
C ALA A 168 -15.28 4.01 14.93
N PHE A 169 -16.19 4.85 14.40
CA PHE A 169 -15.86 5.89 13.42
C PHE A 169 -14.75 6.81 13.91
N CYS A 170 -14.87 7.37 15.13
CA CYS A 170 -13.87 8.26 15.70
C CYS A 170 -12.52 7.56 15.90
N VAL A 171 -12.51 6.29 16.34
CA VAL A 171 -11.30 5.48 16.49
C VAL A 171 -10.59 5.27 15.14
N VAL A 172 -11.33 4.89 14.11
CA VAL A 172 -10.75 4.70 12.76
C VAL A 172 -10.27 6.02 12.17
N LEU A 173 -11.08 7.09 12.30
CA LEU A 173 -10.75 8.43 11.81
C LEU A 173 -9.47 8.95 12.46
N SER A 174 -9.35 8.84 13.79
CA SER A 174 -8.19 9.33 14.55
C SER A 174 -6.87 8.65 14.16
N LYS A 175 -6.92 7.44 13.59
CA LYS A 175 -5.74 6.70 13.12
C LYS A 175 -5.48 6.89 11.63
N VAL A 176 -6.52 6.82 10.79
CA VAL A 176 -6.36 6.86 9.31
C VAL A 176 -6.12 8.28 8.80
N PHE A 177 -6.87 9.26 9.32
CA PHE A 177 -6.74 10.65 8.87
C PHE A 177 -5.35 11.24 9.10
N PRO A 178 -4.75 11.17 10.32
CA PRO A 178 -3.40 11.66 10.52
C PRO A 178 -2.37 10.90 9.68
N LEU A 179 -2.56 9.60 9.51
CA LEU A 179 -1.62 8.77 8.77
C LEU A 179 -1.52 9.15 7.28
N LEU A 180 -2.64 9.51 6.66
CA LEU A 180 -2.70 9.79 5.21
C LEU A 180 -2.61 11.28 4.87
N LEU A 181 -3.17 12.17 5.68
CA LEU A 181 -3.27 13.60 5.37
C LEU A 181 -2.24 14.46 6.10
N CYS A 182 -1.90 14.14 7.35
CA CYS A 182 -0.88 14.94 8.04
C CYS A 182 0.50 14.92 7.37
N PRO A 183 0.97 13.86 6.69
CA PRO A 183 2.23 13.90 5.93
C PRO A 183 2.23 14.96 4.82
N ILE A 184 1.07 15.18 4.16
CA ILE A 184 0.91 16.18 3.11
C ILE A 184 1.00 17.58 3.72
N ILE A 185 0.23 17.80 4.80
CA ILE A 185 0.20 19.08 5.52
C ILE A 185 1.58 19.42 6.10
N ALA A 186 2.23 18.43 6.73
CA ALA A 186 3.56 18.60 7.32
C ALA A 186 4.63 18.91 6.26
N ALA A 187 4.58 18.25 5.09
CA ALA A 187 5.51 18.52 4.00
C ALA A 187 5.32 19.93 3.42
N GLU A 188 4.08 20.40 3.25
CA GLU A 188 3.78 21.75 2.76
C GLU A 188 4.15 22.80 3.80
N LEU A 189 3.85 22.57 5.08
CA LEU A 189 4.22 23.47 6.16
C LEU A 189 5.75 23.61 6.27
N LEU A 190 6.48 22.49 6.23
CA LEU A 190 7.94 22.49 6.25
C LEU A 190 8.52 23.23 5.04
N ARG A 191 7.91 23.07 3.86
CA ARG A 191 8.33 23.79 2.64
C ARG A 191 8.21 25.30 2.79
N ARG A 192 7.17 25.78 3.47
CA ARG A 192 6.97 27.22 3.72
C ARG A 192 7.89 27.76 4.81
N ILE A 193 8.10 27.00 5.88
CA ILE A 193 8.93 27.43 7.03
C ILE A 193 10.42 27.31 6.70
N SER A 194 10.84 26.20 6.10
CA SER A 194 12.25 25.91 5.80
C SER A 194 12.42 25.19 4.46
N PRO A 195 12.47 25.93 3.33
CA PRO A 195 12.71 25.37 2.01
C PRO A 195 14.03 24.59 1.92
N SER A 196 15.06 25.02 2.64
CA SER A 196 16.38 24.37 2.69
C SER A 196 16.32 22.96 3.31
N ILE A 197 15.60 22.80 4.42
CA ILE A 197 15.40 21.49 5.03
C ILE A 197 14.58 20.58 4.11
N THR A 198 13.52 21.12 3.50
CA THR A 198 12.69 20.37 2.55
C THR A 198 13.51 19.88 1.36
N SER A 199 14.35 20.71 0.76
CA SER A 199 15.23 20.33 -0.36
C SER A 199 16.27 19.29 0.06
N ARG A 200 16.82 19.40 1.27
CA ARG A 200 17.74 18.40 1.83
C ARG A 200 17.04 17.06 2.04
N LEU A 201 15.84 17.05 2.60
CA LEU A 201 15.05 15.81 2.74
C LEU A 201 14.68 15.20 1.40
N ALA A 202 14.31 16.02 0.42
CA ALA A 202 14.01 15.62 -0.95
C ALA A 202 15.22 14.97 -1.66
N SER A 203 16.46 15.33 -1.30
CA SER A 203 17.67 14.76 -1.87
C SER A 203 17.95 13.30 -1.50
N TYR A 204 17.41 12.81 -0.37
CA TYR A 204 17.56 11.42 0.08
C TYR A 204 16.66 10.47 -0.71
N LYS A 205 16.97 10.27 -2.00
CA LYS A 205 16.11 9.55 -2.97
C LYS A 205 15.75 8.12 -2.57
N ASP A 206 16.64 7.41 -1.91
CA ASP A 206 16.47 5.99 -1.56
C ASP A 206 15.86 5.79 -0.16
N LEU A 207 15.77 6.83 0.67
CA LEU A 207 15.28 6.72 2.04
C LEU A 207 13.85 6.16 2.15
N PRO A 208 12.84 6.62 1.38
CA PRO A 208 11.50 6.02 1.44
C PRO A 208 11.49 4.54 1.03
N PHE A 209 12.40 4.13 0.16
CA PHE A 209 12.53 2.74 -0.25
C PHE A 209 13.06 1.85 0.90
N HIS A 210 14.04 2.34 1.66
CA HIS A 210 14.54 1.61 2.84
C HIS A 210 13.48 1.54 3.96
N LEU A 211 12.78 2.65 4.21
CA LEU A 211 11.67 2.67 5.17
C LEU A 211 10.55 1.69 4.76
N TRP A 212 10.25 1.62 3.45
CA TRP A 212 9.29 0.65 2.91
C TRP A 212 9.74 -0.80 3.15
N ALA A 213 11.00 -1.11 2.91
CA ALA A 213 11.53 -2.46 3.12
C ALA A 213 11.41 -2.91 4.59
N ILE A 214 11.73 -2.01 5.53
CA ILE A 214 11.58 -2.27 6.97
C ILE A 214 10.09 -2.42 7.33
N ALA A 215 9.25 -1.50 6.88
CA ALA A 215 7.82 -1.54 7.17
C ALA A 215 7.15 -2.80 6.61
N LEU A 216 7.55 -3.26 5.43
CA LEU A 216 7.07 -4.51 4.84
C LEU A 216 7.51 -5.73 5.66
N ALA A 217 8.76 -5.78 6.11
CA ALA A 217 9.24 -6.87 6.95
C ALA A 217 8.45 -6.94 8.27
N LEU A 218 8.26 -5.81 8.95
CA LEU A 218 7.46 -5.74 10.17
C LEU A 218 6.00 -6.17 9.95
N ALA A 219 5.38 -5.69 8.85
CA ALA A 219 4.03 -6.07 8.49
C ALA A 219 3.88 -7.58 8.29
N LEU A 220 4.83 -8.20 7.57
CA LEU A 220 4.81 -9.63 7.32
C LEU A 220 5.10 -10.47 8.56
N ALA A 221 5.94 -10.00 9.49
CA ALA A 221 6.14 -10.66 10.78
C ALA A 221 4.83 -10.75 11.57
N VAL A 222 4.07 -9.64 11.65
CA VAL A 222 2.75 -9.60 12.31
C VAL A 222 1.74 -10.49 11.57
N THR A 223 1.69 -10.41 10.24
CA THR A 223 0.78 -11.21 9.42
C THR A 223 1.07 -12.70 9.56
N THR A 224 2.35 -13.11 9.55
CA THR A 224 2.77 -14.51 9.74
C THR A 224 2.35 -15.03 11.11
N ARG A 225 2.56 -14.24 12.17
CA ARG A 225 2.08 -14.58 13.51
C ARG A 225 0.57 -14.78 13.54
N SER A 226 -0.15 -13.85 12.97
CA SER A 226 -1.61 -13.88 12.96
C SER A 226 -2.14 -15.08 12.17
N LEU A 227 -1.52 -15.40 11.03
CA LEU A 227 -1.87 -16.56 10.22
C LEU A 227 -1.68 -17.87 10.99
N ILE A 228 -0.52 -18.03 11.63
CA ILE A 228 -0.20 -19.27 12.37
C ILE A 228 -1.13 -19.45 13.58
N ASN A 229 -1.48 -18.35 14.25
CA ASN A 229 -2.33 -18.40 15.44
C ASN A 229 -3.85 -18.45 15.13
N SER A 230 -4.27 -18.11 13.91
CA SER A 230 -5.69 -18.04 13.53
C SER A 230 -6.27 -19.36 13.04
N HIS A 231 -5.46 -20.42 12.89
CA HIS A 231 -5.88 -21.74 12.37
C HIS A 231 -6.67 -21.67 11.05
N VAL A 232 -6.34 -20.68 10.20
CA VAL A 232 -7.04 -20.47 8.92
C VAL A 232 -6.77 -21.63 7.97
N SER A 233 -7.82 -22.10 7.31
CA SER A 233 -7.68 -23.14 6.29
C SER A 233 -6.88 -22.64 5.09
N VAL A 234 -6.13 -23.54 4.46
CA VAL A 234 -5.39 -23.26 3.22
C VAL A 234 -6.34 -22.76 2.12
N GLY A 235 -7.59 -23.22 2.11
CA GLY A 235 -8.61 -22.80 1.15
C GLY A 235 -8.94 -21.30 1.27
N VAL A 236 -9.14 -20.78 2.48
CA VAL A 236 -9.40 -19.35 2.72
C VAL A 236 -8.17 -18.50 2.33
N ALA A 237 -6.96 -18.95 2.70
CA ALA A 237 -5.74 -18.24 2.33
C ALA A 237 -5.56 -18.17 0.79
N ALA A 238 -5.85 -19.28 0.09
CA ALA A 238 -5.84 -19.33 -1.37
C ALA A 238 -6.93 -18.43 -1.98
N GLY A 239 -8.15 -18.42 -1.40
CA GLY A 239 -9.23 -17.52 -1.80
C GLY A 239 -8.84 -16.06 -1.71
N VAL A 240 -8.21 -15.62 -0.60
CA VAL A 240 -7.68 -14.27 -0.41
C VAL A 240 -6.58 -13.95 -1.44
N ALA A 241 -5.69 -14.90 -1.75
CA ALA A 241 -4.66 -14.74 -2.77
C ALA A 241 -5.28 -14.50 -4.16
N VAL A 242 -6.28 -15.29 -4.54
CA VAL A 242 -7.01 -15.14 -5.81
C VAL A 242 -7.79 -13.82 -5.85
N ALA A 243 -8.50 -13.45 -4.79
CA ALA A 243 -9.24 -12.19 -4.70
C ALA A 243 -8.31 -10.98 -4.87
N SER A 244 -7.14 -11.01 -4.22
CA SER A 244 -6.13 -9.95 -4.36
C SER A 244 -5.50 -9.90 -5.76
N LEU A 245 -5.30 -11.06 -6.42
CA LEU A 245 -4.82 -11.13 -7.81
C LEU A 245 -5.84 -10.52 -8.77
N LEU A 246 -7.11 -10.89 -8.64
CA LEU A 246 -8.19 -10.34 -9.46
C LEU A 246 -8.31 -8.82 -9.28
N ALA A 247 -8.26 -8.34 -8.04
CA ALA A 247 -8.25 -6.91 -7.74
C ALA A 247 -7.05 -6.21 -8.40
N CYS A 248 -5.86 -6.83 -8.41
CA CYS A 248 -4.66 -6.29 -9.05
C CYS A 248 -4.85 -6.20 -10.58
N ILE A 249 -5.30 -7.27 -11.24
CA ILE A 249 -5.53 -7.32 -12.69
C ILE A 249 -6.57 -6.27 -13.10
N ILE A 250 -7.69 -6.20 -12.40
CA ILE A 250 -8.77 -5.24 -12.66
C ILE A 250 -8.24 -3.80 -12.58
N GLN A 251 -7.51 -3.46 -11.52
CA GLN A 251 -7.04 -2.10 -11.28
C GLN A 251 -5.97 -1.67 -12.31
N PHE A 252 -4.99 -2.51 -12.62
CA PHE A 252 -4.02 -2.20 -13.68
C PHE A 252 -4.68 -2.15 -15.06
N GLY A 253 -5.58 -3.11 -15.37
CA GLY A 253 -6.27 -3.21 -16.64
C GLY A 253 -7.17 -2.02 -16.91
N ILE A 254 -8.12 -1.75 -16.02
CA ILE A 254 -9.07 -0.64 -16.19
C ILE A 254 -8.35 0.70 -16.09
N GLY A 255 -7.37 0.85 -15.18
CA GLY A 255 -6.55 2.05 -15.11
C GLY A 255 -5.85 2.34 -16.45
N ARG A 256 -5.25 1.30 -17.08
CA ARG A 256 -4.64 1.43 -18.41
C ARG A 256 -5.65 1.81 -19.48
N MET A 257 -6.81 1.18 -19.50
CA MET A 257 -7.89 1.49 -20.45
C MET A 257 -8.38 2.92 -20.30
N ALA A 258 -8.64 3.37 -19.07
CA ALA A 258 -9.03 4.75 -18.79
C ALA A 258 -7.96 5.74 -19.24
N GLY A 259 -6.69 5.47 -18.91
CA GLY A 259 -5.57 6.32 -19.31
C GLY A 259 -5.36 6.39 -20.81
N SER A 260 -5.59 5.30 -21.54
CA SER A 260 -5.44 5.25 -23.00
C SER A 260 -6.33 6.26 -23.72
N LYS A 261 -7.55 6.49 -23.22
CA LYS A 261 -8.48 7.49 -23.76
C LYS A 261 -7.96 8.93 -23.65
N TYR A 262 -7.01 9.17 -22.75
CA TYR A 262 -6.47 10.51 -22.46
C TYR A 262 -4.97 10.61 -22.71
N GLY A 263 -4.37 9.65 -23.44
CA GLY A 263 -2.96 9.65 -23.81
C GLY A 263 -1.98 9.48 -22.64
N ASP A 264 -2.42 8.83 -21.54
CA ASP A 264 -1.60 8.62 -20.34
C ASP A 264 -1.83 7.23 -19.71
N PRO A 265 -1.72 6.13 -20.51
CA PRO A 265 -2.06 4.78 -20.05
C PRO A 265 -1.15 4.25 -18.94
N ILE A 266 0.13 4.65 -18.95
CA ILE A 266 1.10 4.19 -17.97
C ILE A 266 0.81 4.82 -16.60
N SER A 267 0.66 6.14 -16.55
CA SER A 267 0.39 6.85 -15.30
C SER A 267 -0.93 6.39 -14.66
N ALA A 268 -1.97 6.23 -15.47
CA ALA A 268 -3.26 5.79 -14.99
C ALA A 268 -3.22 4.33 -14.46
N ALA A 269 -2.56 3.42 -15.16
CA ALA A 269 -2.39 2.04 -14.72
C ALA A 269 -1.60 1.96 -13.41
N GLN A 270 -0.46 2.65 -13.31
CA GLN A 270 0.37 2.66 -12.12
C GLN A 270 -0.33 3.33 -10.93
N SER A 271 -1.05 4.41 -11.17
CA SER A 271 -1.84 5.12 -10.13
C SER A 271 -2.92 4.23 -9.52
N CYS A 272 -3.62 3.47 -10.35
CA CYS A 272 -4.71 2.60 -9.89
C CYS A 272 -4.20 1.27 -9.32
N GLY A 273 -3.21 0.64 -9.97
CA GLY A 273 -2.78 -0.73 -9.68
C GLY A 273 -1.64 -0.84 -8.68
N GLN A 274 -0.75 0.14 -8.55
CA GLN A 274 0.36 0.05 -7.60
C GLN A 274 -0.03 0.60 -6.22
N LYS A 275 -0.34 -0.31 -5.29
CA LYS A 275 -0.89 -0.01 -3.97
C LYS A 275 0.14 0.11 -2.85
N ASN A 276 -0.18 0.92 -1.84
CA ASN A 276 0.55 0.97 -0.58
C ASN A 276 0.20 -0.25 0.29
N THR A 277 0.82 -1.38 -0.02
CA THR A 277 0.52 -2.66 0.61
C THR A 277 0.88 -2.72 2.10
N VAL A 278 1.83 -1.91 2.56
CA VAL A 278 2.13 -1.77 3.99
C VAL A 278 0.94 -1.17 4.73
N PHE A 279 0.31 -0.14 4.15
CA PHE A 279 -0.94 0.42 4.66
C PHE A 279 -2.08 -0.62 4.62
N ALA A 280 -2.20 -1.39 3.54
CA ALA A 280 -3.21 -2.43 3.44
C ALA A 280 -3.06 -3.49 4.54
N ILE A 281 -1.85 -4.01 4.76
CA ILE A 281 -1.57 -4.98 5.82
C ILE A 281 -1.91 -4.37 7.19
N TRP A 282 -1.43 -3.15 7.47
CA TRP A 282 -1.71 -2.45 8.72
C TRP A 282 -3.21 -2.25 8.95
N MET A 283 -3.95 -1.80 7.93
CA MET A 283 -5.39 -1.58 8.02
C MET A 283 -6.14 -2.90 8.25
N GLY A 284 -5.74 -3.96 7.55
CA GLY A 284 -6.35 -5.29 7.66
C GLY A 284 -6.28 -5.82 9.09
N TYR A 285 -5.10 -5.88 9.70
CA TYR A 285 -4.98 -6.41 11.07
C TYR A 285 -5.46 -5.44 12.15
N THR A 286 -5.54 -4.12 11.87
CA THR A 286 -5.96 -3.13 12.86
C THR A 286 -7.48 -3.01 12.96
N PHE A 287 -8.19 -3.06 11.83
CA PHE A 287 -9.62 -2.73 11.76
C PHE A 287 -10.50 -3.86 11.20
N LEU A 288 -9.93 -4.88 10.57
CA LEU A 288 -10.64 -6.04 10.05
C LEU A 288 -10.17 -7.30 10.79
N THR A 289 -9.67 -8.28 10.06
CA THR A 289 -9.12 -9.49 10.66
C THR A 289 -7.65 -9.69 10.30
N PRO A 290 -6.89 -10.39 11.15
CA PRO A 290 -5.51 -10.76 10.81
C PRO A 290 -5.39 -11.51 9.49
N VAL A 291 -6.40 -12.31 9.14
CA VAL A 291 -6.44 -13.07 7.89
C VAL A 291 -6.67 -12.18 6.69
N THR A 292 -7.55 -11.19 6.83
CA THR A 292 -7.80 -10.19 5.79
C THR A 292 -6.52 -9.42 5.44
N SER A 293 -5.62 -9.21 6.41
CA SER A 293 -4.33 -8.54 6.16
C SER A 293 -3.43 -9.26 5.15
N LEU A 294 -3.61 -10.59 4.96
CA LEU A 294 -2.91 -11.39 3.95
C LEU A 294 -3.12 -10.83 2.53
N ALA A 295 -4.30 -10.24 2.27
CA ALA A 295 -4.61 -9.66 0.97
C ALA A 295 -3.59 -8.58 0.57
N GLY A 296 -3.16 -7.73 1.51
CA GLY A 296 -2.10 -6.75 1.29
C GLY A 296 -0.74 -7.40 0.98
N GLY A 297 -0.42 -8.50 1.65
CA GLY A 297 0.80 -9.28 1.41
C GLY A 297 0.80 -9.91 0.00
N PHE A 298 -0.27 -10.62 -0.37
CA PHE A 298 -0.42 -11.21 -1.71
C PHE A 298 -0.44 -10.13 -2.80
N TYR A 299 -1.16 -9.04 -2.59
CA TYR A 299 -1.19 -7.93 -3.54
C TYR A 299 0.22 -7.33 -3.76
N SER A 300 1.05 -7.27 -2.70
CA SER A 300 2.45 -6.84 -2.83
C SER A 300 3.23 -7.73 -3.80
N ILE A 301 3.01 -9.04 -3.78
CA ILE A 301 3.64 -9.96 -4.74
C ILE A 301 3.16 -9.66 -6.15
N TRP A 302 1.84 -9.61 -6.37
CA TRP A 302 1.24 -9.47 -7.69
C TRP A 302 1.65 -8.18 -8.39
N HIS A 303 1.51 -7.03 -7.74
CA HIS A 303 1.86 -5.76 -8.37
C HIS A 303 3.37 -5.61 -8.61
N ASN A 304 4.23 -6.20 -7.76
CA ASN A 304 5.67 -6.15 -7.97
C ASN A 304 6.12 -7.08 -9.10
N VAL A 305 5.52 -8.26 -9.25
CA VAL A 305 5.74 -9.15 -10.41
C VAL A 305 5.35 -8.43 -11.69
N TYR A 306 4.17 -7.81 -11.72
CA TYR A 306 3.72 -7.04 -12.89
C TYR A 306 4.62 -5.86 -13.22
N ASN A 307 5.04 -5.07 -12.22
CA ASN A 307 5.97 -3.95 -12.40
C ASN A 307 7.34 -4.41 -12.90
N SER A 308 7.85 -5.51 -12.37
CA SER A 308 9.13 -6.08 -12.81
C SER A 308 9.08 -6.52 -14.28
N TRP A 309 7.98 -7.15 -14.67
CA TRP A 309 7.75 -7.52 -16.07
C TRP A 309 7.68 -6.28 -16.98
N GLN A 310 6.92 -5.24 -16.62
CA GLN A 310 6.83 -4.01 -17.40
C GLN A 310 8.19 -3.33 -17.58
N LEU A 311 8.98 -3.24 -16.51
CA LEU A 311 10.32 -2.64 -16.55
C LEU A 311 11.29 -3.45 -17.42
N ALA A 312 11.21 -4.79 -17.40
CA ALA A 312 12.00 -5.66 -18.25
C ALA A 312 11.65 -5.46 -19.74
N GLN A 313 10.34 -5.38 -20.06
CA GLN A 313 9.88 -5.11 -21.43
C GLN A 313 10.36 -3.75 -21.95
N MET A 314 10.31 -2.71 -21.09
CA MET A 314 10.80 -1.38 -21.45
C MET A 314 12.31 -1.38 -21.72
N LYS A 315 13.09 -2.07 -20.88
CA LYS A 315 14.53 -2.20 -21.07
C LYS A 315 14.87 -2.88 -22.40
N LYS A 316 14.17 -3.98 -22.74
CA LYS A 316 14.34 -4.68 -24.01
C LYS A 316 14.07 -3.76 -25.22
N LYS A 317 12.95 -3.03 -25.22
CA LYS A 317 12.61 -2.08 -26.27
C LYS A 317 13.68 -1.00 -26.47
N ASN A 318 14.24 -0.48 -25.39
CA ASN A 318 15.29 0.55 -25.45
C ASN A 318 16.61 -0.03 -26.00
N THR A 319 16.93 -1.28 -25.68
CA THR A 319 18.12 -1.97 -26.24
C THR A 319 17.95 -2.21 -27.75
N ASP A 320 16.77 -2.70 -28.17
CA ASP A 320 16.46 -2.97 -29.57
C ASP A 320 16.40 -1.67 -30.41
N ALA A 321 15.98 -0.55 -29.83
CA ALA A 321 15.95 0.76 -30.47
C ALA A 321 17.33 1.40 -30.60
N GLY A 322 18.25 1.13 -29.66
CA GLY A 322 19.65 1.61 -29.73
C GLY A 322 20.58 0.74 -30.62
N ALA A 323 20.09 -0.42 -31.04
CA ALA A 323 20.82 -1.33 -31.96
C ALA A 323 20.45 -1.11 -33.44
N LYS A 324 19.49 -0.24 -33.74
CA LYS A 324 19.12 0.24 -35.09
C LYS A 324 19.65 1.65 -35.30
#